data_0d89a9dd584648b81a2d9e09e13c487b
#
_entry.id   0d89a9dd584648b81a2d9e09e13c487b
#
_cell.length_a   1.000
_cell.length_b   1.000
_cell.length_c   1.000
_cell.angle_alpha   90.00
_cell.angle_beta   90.00
_cell.angle_gamma   90.00
#
_symmetry.space_group_name_H-M   'P 1'
#
loop_
_entity.id
_entity.type
_entity.pdbx_description
1 polymer ?
#
loop_
_entity_poly.entity_id
_entity_poly.type
_entity_poly.pdbx_seq_one_letter_code
_entity_poly.pdbx_strand_id
1 'polypeptide(L)'
;MVRIVLGVIAGFFAWAIVWFGSEKVLSAIWPEGFGVHQRAFEAAIIAKDGQFTADTKMLLIHIVLGSIVSVMSGFLAALIAGGNQRAPLVLCFLLLAFGVLKAVMSWPYVPIWYHVIFTALLIPMTIMGGKLITTS
;
A
#
# COMPACT_ATOMS: atom_id res chain seq x y z
N MET A 1 -16.39 17.73 -9.40
CA MET A 1 -15.17 17.22 -10.08
C MET A 1 -13.90 17.59 -9.35
N VAL A 2 -13.72 18.85 -8.97
CA VAL A 2 -12.53 19.30 -8.25
C VAL A 2 -12.32 18.56 -6.93
N ARG A 3 -13.39 18.37 -6.15
CA ARG A 3 -13.31 17.66 -4.87
C ARG A 3 -12.92 16.20 -5.03
N ILE A 4 -13.38 15.54 -6.11
CA ILE A 4 -13.00 14.17 -6.41
C ILE A 4 -11.51 14.09 -6.69
N VAL A 5 -10.99 14.99 -7.52
CA VAL A 5 -9.55 15.05 -7.84
C VAL A 5 -8.73 15.30 -6.59
N LEU A 6 -9.14 16.26 -5.75
CA LEU A 6 -8.45 16.55 -4.50
C LEU A 6 -8.47 15.35 -3.56
N GLY A 7 -9.61 14.66 -3.46
CA GLY A 7 -9.73 13.47 -2.65
C GLY A 7 -8.81 12.35 -3.12
N VAL A 8 -8.74 12.13 -4.42
CA VAL A 8 -7.84 11.11 -5.00
C VAL A 8 -6.38 11.44 -4.72
N ILE A 9 -5.98 12.69 -4.95
CA ILE A 9 -4.60 13.12 -4.73
C ILE A 9 -4.24 13.00 -3.24
N ALA A 10 -5.10 13.50 -2.36
CA ALA A 10 -4.86 13.44 -0.92
C ALA A 10 -4.79 12.00 -0.42
N GLY A 11 -5.69 11.14 -0.91
CA GLY A 11 -5.69 9.73 -0.55
C GLY A 11 -4.43 9.01 -1.01
N PHE A 12 -3.99 9.29 -2.23
CA PHE A 12 -2.76 8.68 -2.76
C PHE A 12 -1.54 9.10 -1.94
N PHE A 13 -1.38 10.39 -1.68
CA PHE A 13 -0.26 10.87 -0.88
C PHE A 13 -0.33 10.38 0.56
N ALA A 14 -1.53 10.32 1.15
CA ALA A 14 -1.69 9.77 2.48
C ALA A 14 -1.28 8.30 2.53
N TRP A 15 -1.68 7.53 1.52
CA TRP A 15 -1.29 6.12 1.41
C TRP A 15 0.24 5.99 1.38
N ALA A 16 0.88 6.76 0.53
CA ALA A 16 2.34 6.71 0.37
C ALA A 16 3.06 7.13 1.66
N ILE A 17 2.63 8.24 2.26
CA ILE A 17 3.26 8.77 3.47
C ILE A 17 3.10 7.78 4.64
N VAL A 18 1.89 7.26 4.84
CA VAL A 18 1.63 6.34 5.96
C VAL A 18 2.32 5.00 5.72
N TRP A 19 2.32 4.50 4.46
CA TRP A 19 2.99 3.25 4.13
C TRP A 19 4.49 3.34 4.39
N PHE A 20 5.16 4.32 3.80
CA PHE A 20 6.61 4.45 3.95
C PHE A 20 6.98 4.86 5.37
N GLY A 21 6.18 5.70 6.01
CA GLY A 21 6.38 6.07 7.40
C GLY A 21 6.25 4.88 8.34
N SER A 22 5.27 4.01 8.09
CA SER A 22 5.07 2.79 8.88
C SER A 22 6.24 1.83 8.72
N GLU A 23 6.79 1.69 7.52
CA GLU A 23 7.96 0.86 7.30
C GLU A 23 9.16 1.35 8.11
N LYS A 24 9.37 2.66 8.14
CA LYS A 24 10.45 3.26 8.93
C LYS A 24 10.24 3.08 10.43
N VAL A 25 9.02 3.26 10.90
CA VAL A 25 8.68 3.06 12.31
C VAL A 25 8.91 1.61 12.73
N LEU A 26 8.43 0.66 11.92
CA LEU A 26 8.65 -0.77 12.20
C LEU A 26 10.13 -1.12 12.18
N SER A 27 10.91 -0.55 11.27
CA SER A 27 12.35 -0.76 11.20
C SER A 27 13.06 -0.23 12.45
N ALA A 28 12.58 0.89 13.00
CA ALA A 28 13.15 1.49 14.21
C ALA A 28 12.75 0.72 15.46
N ILE A 29 11.50 0.24 15.54
CA ILE A 29 10.99 -0.52 16.69
C ILE A 29 11.57 -1.94 16.72
N TRP A 30 11.71 -2.54 15.54
CA TRP A 30 12.16 -3.92 15.40
C TRP A 30 13.33 -4.01 14.42
N PRO A 31 14.49 -3.42 14.76
CA PRO A 31 15.62 -3.35 13.84
C PRO A 31 16.21 -4.70 13.50
N GLU A 32 16.17 -5.66 14.42
CA GLU A 32 16.74 -6.99 14.22
C GLU A 32 15.88 -7.89 13.34
N GLY A 33 14.58 -7.63 13.28
CA GLY A 33 13.65 -8.38 12.44
C GLY A 33 13.28 -7.60 11.20
N PHE A 34 12.34 -6.67 11.34
CA PHE A 34 11.81 -5.92 10.22
C PHE A 34 12.86 -5.03 9.55
N GLY A 35 13.68 -4.34 10.34
CA GLY A 35 14.68 -3.42 9.81
C GLY A 35 15.75 -4.12 8.97
N VAL A 36 16.23 -5.27 9.43
CA VAL A 36 17.21 -6.07 8.68
C VAL A 36 16.60 -6.56 7.37
N HIS A 37 15.39 -7.09 7.43
CA HIS A 37 14.68 -7.57 6.23
C HIS A 37 14.48 -6.45 5.23
N GLN A 38 14.04 -5.27 5.68
CA GLN A 38 13.78 -4.15 4.80
C GLN A 38 15.06 -3.64 4.13
N ARG A 39 16.15 -3.54 4.89
CA ARG A 39 17.44 -3.12 4.33
C ARG A 39 17.96 -4.14 3.31
N ALA A 40 17.82 -5.43 3.59
CA ALA A 40 18.22 -6.47 2.65
C ALA A 40 17.42 -6.43 1.37
N PHE A 41 16.10 -6.19 1.47
CA PHE A 41 15.21 -6.08 0.32
C PHE A 41 15.59 -4.87 -0.55
N GLU A 42 15.80 -3.70 0.07
CA GLU A 42 16.19 -2.49 -0.65
C GLU A 42 17.55 -2.66 -1.33
N ALA A 43 18.50 -3.27 -0.63
CA ALA A 43 19.83 -3.52 -1.20
C ALA A 43 19.77 -4.46 -2.39
N ALA A 44 18.92 -5.50 -2.32
CA ALA A 44 18.75 -6.44 -3.43
C ALA A 44 18.16 -5.76 -4.66
N ILE A 45 17.18 -4.88 -4.47
CA ILE A 45 16.56 -4.14 -5.59
C ILE A 45 17.59 -3.21 -6.23
N ILE A 46 18.37 -2.49 -5.44
CA ILE A 46 19.37 -1.54 -5.94
C ILE A 46 20.49 -2.29 -6.67
N ALA A 47 20.99 -3.38 -6.09
CA ALA A 47 22.09 -4.17 -6.66
C ALA A 47 21.65 -5.08 -7.79
N LYS A 48 20.36 -5.37 -7.90
CA LYS A 48 19.80 -6.31 -8.90
C LYS A 48 20.44 -7.68 -8.83
N ASP A 49 20.82 -8.14 -7.63
CA ASP A 49 21.57 -9.39 -7.50
C ASP A 49 20.68 -10.63 -7.39
N GLY A 50 19.40 -10.50 -7.15
CA GLY A 50 18.46 -11.62 -7.16
C GLY A 50 18.65 -12.67 -6.07
N GLN A 51 19.50 -12.43 -5.09
CA GLN A 51 19.79 -13.42 -4.03
C GLN A 51 18.93 -13.24 -2.79
N PHE A 52 18.14 -12.19 -2.75
CA PHE A 52 17.26 -11.93 -1.62
C PHE A 52 16.13 -12.96 -1.58
N THR A 53 15.87 -13.51 -0.40
CA THR A 53 14.72 -14.37 -0.16
C THR A 53 13.83 -13.69 0.87
N ALA A 54 12.59 -13.38 0.48
CA ALA A 54 11.65 -12.72 1.35
C ALA A 54 11.15 -13.66 2.45
N ASP A 55 11.11 -13.16 3.68
CA ASP A 55 10.56 -13.88 4.82
C ASP A 55 9.03 -13.80 4.75
N THR A 56 8.37 -14.96 4.78
CA THR A 56 6.90 -15.04 4.72
C THR A 56 6.25 -14.22 5.83
N LYS A 57 6.79 -14.25 7.05
CA LYS A 57 6.26 -13.49 8.16
C LYS A 57 6.28 -11.98 7.87
N MET A 58 7.36 -11.49 7.27
CA MET A 58 7.48 -10.08 6.90
C MET A 58 6.51 -9.72 5.78
N LEU A 59 6.29 -10.63 4.83
CA LEU A 59 5.32 -10.41 3.76
C LEU A 59 3.90 -10.33 4.30
N LEU A 60 3.55 -11.16 5.28
CA LEU A 60 2.24 -11.10 5.93
C LEU A 60 2.05 -9.77 6.66
N ILE A 61 3.08 -9.27 7.34
CA ILE A 61 3.04 -7.96 7.99
C ILE A 61 2.77 -6.87 6.96
N HIS A 62 3.42 -6.91 5.81
CA HIS A 62 3.20 -5.94 4.74
C HIS A 62 1.78 -6.00 4.18
N ILE A 63 1.21 -7.21 4.04
CA ILE A 63 -0.16 -7.38 3.55
C ILE A 63 -1.16 -6.75 4.53
N VAL A 64 -1.03 -7.02 5.82
CA VAL A 64 -1.89 -6.43 6.84
C VAL A 64 -1.74 -4.91 6.86
N LEU A 65 -0.51 -4.43 6.85
CA LEU A 65 -0.22 -2.99 6.83
C LEU A 65 -0.84 -2.31 5.61
N GLY A 66 -0.65 -2.91 4.43
CA GLY A 66 -1.21 -2.39 3.19
C GLY A 66 -2.73 -2.32 3.21
N SER A 67 -3.37 -3.32 3.80
CA SER A 67 -4.84 -3.34 3.94
C SER A 67 -5.32 -2.19 4.82
N ILE A 68 -4.69 -1.99 5.97
CA ILE A 68 -5.05 -0.91 6.90
C ILE A 68 -4.84 0.46 6.24
N VAL A 69 -3.70 0.66 5.59
CA VAL A 69 -3.38 1.93 4.92
C VAL A 69 -4.35 2.20 3.78
N SER A 70 -4.75 1.18 3.04
CA SER A 70 -5.71 1.31 1.93
C SER A 70 -7.10 1.71 2.43
N VAL A 71 -7.57 1.13 3.54
CA VAL A 71 -8.84 1.52 4.17
C VAL A 71 -8.78 2.99 4.58
N MET A 72 -7.71 3.41 5.23
CA MET A 72 -7.51 4.80 5.63
C MET A 72 -7.53 5.76 4.44
N SER A 73 -6.83 5.40 3.39
CA SER A 73 -6.73 6.25 2.20
C SER A 73 -8.06 6.40 1.49
N GLY A 74 -8.82 5.31 1.38
CA GLY A 74 -10.16 5.34 0.80
C GLY A 74 -11.11 6.20 1.62
N PHE A 75 -11.04 6.08 2.93
CA PHE A 75 -11.83 6.92 3.85
C PHE A 75 -11.51 8.40 3.64
N LEU A 76 -10.23 8.75 3.62
CA LEU A 76 -9.80 10.13 3.43
C LEU A 76 -10.22 10.67 2.05
N ALA A 77 -10.09 9.87 1.01
CA ALA A 77 -10.49 10.27 -0.34
C ALA A 77 -11.98 10.59 -0.39
N ALA A 78 -12.82 9.73 0.18
CA ALA A 78 -14.27 9.94 0.22
C ALA A 78 -14.63 11.15 1.09
N LEU A 79 -13.94 11.34 2.21
CA LEU A 79 -14.18 12.47 3.11
C LEU A 79 -13.93 13.79 2.41
N ILE A 80 -12.81 13.93 1.72
CA ILE A 80 -12.46 15.15 1.00
C ILE A 80 -13.41 15.38 -0.19
N ALA A 81 -13.84 14.30 -0.84
CA ALA A 81 -14.77 14.37 -1.95
C ALA A 81 -16.21 14.61 -1.53
N GLY A 82 -16.47 14.81 -0.24
CA GLY A 82 -17.82 15.07 0.28
C GLY A 82 -18.73 13.84 0.25
N GLY A 83 -18.18 12.66 0.43
CA GLY A 83 -18.91 11.39 0.41
C GLY A 83 -19.07 10.78 -0.97
N ASN A 84 -18.48 11.38 -2.00
CA ASN A 84 -18.57 10.85 -3.37
C ASN A 84 -17.69 9.60 -3.51
N GLN A 85 -18.31 8.47 -3.82
CA GLN A 85 -17.62 7.19 -3.91
C GLN A 85 -16.78 7.01 -5.17
N ARG A 86 -16.85 7.96 -6.10
CA ARG A 86 -15.95 7.96 -7.26
C ARG A 86 -14.50 8.20 -6.87
N ALA A 87 -14.29 8.99 -5.80
CA ALA A 87 -12.91 9.27 -5.34
C ALA A 87 -12.19 8.01 -4.87
N PRO A 88 -12.75 7.20 -3.94
CA PRO A 88 -12.09 5.93 -3.58
C PRO A 88 -11.96 4.98 -4.76
N LEU A 89 -12.92 4.97 -5.68
CA LEU A 89 -12.87 4.10 -6.85
C LEU A 89 -11.70 4.46 -7.77
N VAL A 90 -11.54 5.74 -8.08
CA VAL A 90 -10.40 6.22 -8.89
C VAL A 90 -9.09 5.98 -8.15
N LEU A 91 -9.08 6.24 -6.84
CA LEU A 91 -7.90 6.00 -6.01
C LEU A 91 -7.48 4.54 -6.04
N CYS A 92 -8.43 3.59 -5.98
CA CYS A 92 -8.07 2.17 -5.98
C CYS A 92 -7.40 1.78 -7.31
N PHE A 93 -7.80 2.36 -8.43
CA PHE A 93 -7.12 2.12 -9.71
C PHE A 93 -5.71 2.70 -9.73
N LEU A 94 -5.51 3.88 -9.15
CA LEU A 94 -4.17 4.45 -9.00
C LEU A 94 -3.26 3.58 -8.12
N LEU A 95 -3.79 3.12 -7.00
CA LEU A 95 -3.05 2.23 -6.10
C LEU A 95 -2.77 0.89 -6.77
N LEU A 96 -3.71 0.39 -7.57
CA LEU A 96 -3.52 -0.83 -8.34
C LEU A 96 -2.36 -0.67 -9.33
N ALA A 97 -2.33 0.44 -10.06
CA ALA A 97 -1.24 0.74 -10.99
C ALA A 97 0.11 0.82 -10.26
N PHE A 98 0.13 1.50 -9.12
CA PHE A 98 1.33 1.59 -8.29
C PHE A 98 1.75 0.21 -7.77
N GLY A 99 0.79 -0.60 -7.34
CA GLY A 99 1.05 -1.97 -6.87
C GLY A 99 1.62 -2.86 -7.96
N VAL A 100 1.10 -2.74 -9.19
CA VAL A 100 1.62 -3.48 -10.33
C VAL A 100 3.06 -3.04 -10.64
N LEU A 101 3.32 -1.74 -10.63
CA LEU A 101 4.66 -1.22 -10.84
C LEU A 101 5.64 -1.76 -9.80
N LYS A 102 5.24 -1.73 -8.54
CA LYS A 102 6.04 -2.25 -7.43
C LYS A 102 6.26 -3.76 -7.59
N ALA A 103 5.23 -4.50 -8.01
CA ALA A 103 5.35 -5.93 -8.26
C ALA A 103 6.36 -6.24 -9.36
N VAL A 104 6.33 -5.48 -10.45
CA VAL A 104 7.28 -5.65 -11.55
C VAL A 104 8.70 -5.39 -11.06
N MET A 105 8.90 -4.33 -10.29
CA MET A 105 10.24 -3.96 -9.78
C MET A 105 10.80 -5.01 -8.82
N SER A 106 9.95 -5.63 -8.02
CA SER A 106 10.38 -6.60 -7.00
C SER A 106 10.08 -8.05 -7.39
N TRP A 107 9.69 -8.30 -8.64
CA TRP A 107 9.25 -9.61 -9.10
C TRP A 107 10.21 -10.75 -8.75
N PRO A 108 11.52 -10.65 -9.02
CA PRO A 108 12.43 -11.77 -8.75
C PRO A 108 12.72 -11.98 -7.26
N TYR A 109 12.33 -11.04 -6.39
CA TYR A 109 12.72 -11.07 -4.98
C TYR A 109 11.59 -11.50 -4.05
N VAL A 110 10.35 -11.51 -4.56
CA VAL A 110 9.15 -11.75 -3.75
C VAL A 110 8.29 -12.81 -4.44
N PRO A 111 7.67 -13.74 -3.66
CA PRO A 111 6.80 -14.77 -4.26
C PRO A 111 5.62 -14.18 -5.00
N ILE A 112 5.17 -14.90 -6.04
CA ILE A 112 4.01 -14.48 -6.83
C ILE A 112 2.76 -14.32 -5.97
N TRP A 113 2.53 -15.23 -5.02
CA TRP A 113 1.34 -15.18 -4.16
C TRP A 113 1.24 -13.87 -3.40
N TYR A 114 2.36 -13.32 -2.96
CA TYR A 114 2.39 -12.03 -2.27
C TYR A 114 1.90 -10.91 -3.18
N HIS A 115 2.42 -10.86 -4.42
CA HIS A 115 2.02 -9.84 -5.38
C HIS A 115 0.53 -9.91 -5.68
N VAL A 116 0.00 -11.11 -5.89
CA VAL A 116 -1.42 -11.31 -6.20
C VAL A 116 -2.29 -10.87 -5.02
N ILE A 117 -1.98 -11.32 -3.82
CA ILE A 117 -2.79 -11.01 -2.63
C ILE A 117 -2.71 -9.52 -2.30
N PHE A 118 -1.51 -8.96 -2.28
CA PHE A 118 -1.32 -7.55 -1.94
C PHE A 118 -2.06 -6.65 -2.93
N THR A 119 -1.86 -6.88 -4.22
CA THR A 119 -2.49 -6.09 -5.27
C THR A 119 -4.00 -6.25 -5.27
N ALA A 120 -4.48 -7.48 -5.10
CA ALA A 120 -5.92 -7.75 -5.05
C ALA A 120 -6.61 -7.07 -3.86
N LEU A 121 -5.92 -6.97 -2.72
CA LEU A 121 -6.48 -6.33 -1.52
C LEU A 121 -6.56 -4.80 -1.64
N LEU A 122 -5.73 -4.19 -2.47
CA LEU A 122 -5.77 -2.73 -2.65
C LEU A 122 -7.14 -2.25 -3.09
N ILE A 123 -7.81 -2.99 -3.97
CA ILE A 123 -9.11 -2.59 -4.52
C ILE A 123 -10.21 -2.64 -3.44
N PRO A 124 -10.52 -3.80 -2.83
CA PRO A 124 -11.62 -3.88 -1.86
C PRO A 124 -11.36 -3.05 -0.61
N MET A 125 -10.11 -2.97 -0.15
CA MET A 125 -9.81 -2.22 1.07
C MET A 125 -10.00 -0.72 0.88
N THR A 126 -9.58 -0.18 -0.26
CA THR A 126 -9.78 1.23 -0.57
C THR A 126 -11.27 1.55 -0.70
N ILE A 127 -12.03 0.71 -1.38
CA ILE A 127 -13.48 0.89 -1.54
C ILE A 127 -14.19 0.81 -0.20
N MET A 128 -13.82 -0.17 0.64
CA MET A 128 -14.40 -0.32 1.98
C MET A 128 -14.15 0.93 2.84
N GLY A 129 -12.95 1.48 2.77
CA GLY A 129 -12.63 2.71 3.49
C GLY A 129 -13.54 3.86 3.07
N GLY A 130 -13.77 3.99 1.76
CA GLY A 130 -14.67 5.01 1.23
C GLY A 130 -16.11 4.82 1.70
N LYS A 131 -16.57 3.58 1.81
CA LYS A 131 -17.95 3.29 2.24
C LYS A 131 -18.22 3.65 3.69
N LEU A 132 -17.20 3.80 4.52
CA LEU A 132 -17.38 4.22 5.91
C LEU A 132 -18.01 5.62 6.00
N ILE A 133 -17.84 6.46 5.00
CA ILE A 133 -18.44 7.79 4.96
C ILE A 133 -19.92 7.72 4.60
N THR A 134 -20.32 6.78 3.72
CA THR A 134 -21.68 6.74 3.18
C THR A 134 -22.68 6.01 4.06
N THR A 135 -22.23 5.33 5.10
CA THR A 135 -23.11 4.57 5.98
C THR A 135 -23.81 5.41 7.03
N SER A 136 -23.53 6.68 7.05
CA SER A 136 -24.15 7.64 7.99
C SER A 136 -25.56 8.07 7.57
#